data_de09f088bcc19f2815524901e15e15f2
#
_entry.id   de09f088bcc19f2815524901e15e15f2
#
_cell.length_a   1.000
_cell.length_b   1.000
_cell.length_c   1.000
_cell.angle_alpha   90.00
_cell.angle_beta   90.00
_cell.angle_gamma   90.00
#
_symmetry.space_group_name_H-M   'P 1'
#
loop_
_entity.id
_entity.type
_entity.pdbx_description
1 polymer ?
#
loop_
_entity_poly.entity_id
_entity_poly.type
_entity_poly.pdbx_seq_one_letter_code
_entity_poly.pdbx_strand_id
1 'polypeptide(L)'
;IDVIVTGDSHYLYGNDELRGLKLPVIYEYPLEFKNPNGEPVFVMEGWAYSAVVGDLGVKFSPEGIASITRKIPHVLMSSHKLQVKNAEGKWTELTGDERKKALDTLKSMKSISLDDHDAKTDMLISKYKSEKDRLAQEIVGVITGSAMPGGSANRIPNKAGSNPEGSIATRFIAETMYNELKTVDLTIQNAGGVRADILPGNVTFNDAYTFLPFGNTLYTYKMEGSLVKQVLEDAMQFALVDGSTGAFPYGAGIRYEANETPNAEGKRLVSVEVLNKQTQQWEPIDDNKRYLVGTNAYVASGKDGYKTFGKLFNISLIQFPNF
;
A
#
# COMPACT_ATOMS: atom_id res chain seq x y z
N ILE A 1 -19.29 23.17 -8.24
CA ILE A 1 -18.68 21.87 -8.60
C ILE A 1 -19.80 20.85 -8.75
N ASP A 2 -19.88 20.18 -9.90
CA ASP A 2 -21.00 19.30 -10.21
C ASP A 2 -20.57 17.82 -10.27
N VAL A 3 -19.30 17.58 -10.63
CA VAL A 3 -18.71 16.23 -10.68
C VAL A 3 -17.35 16.26 -9.98
N ILE A 4 -17.14 15.27 -9.13
CA ILE A 4 -15.86 15.05 -8.42
C ILE A 4 -15.39 13.63 -8.75
N VAL A 5 -14.19 13.52 -9.31
CA VAL A 5 -13.49 12.24 -9.51
C VAL A 5 -12.49 12.07 -8.39
N THR A 6 -12.61 10.98 -7.64
CA THR A 6 -11.76 10.66 -6.50
C THR A 6 -10.94 9.40 -6.76
N GLY A 7 -10.03 9.10 -5.85
CA GLY A 7 -9.18 7.92 -5.87
C GLY A 7 -8.45 7.74 -4.54
N ASP A 8 -7.54 6.76 -4.47
CA ASP A 8 -6.67 6.43 -3.34
C ASP A 8 -7.37 5.74 -2.15
N SER A 9 -8.69 5.91 -1.98
CA SER A 9 -9.43 5.29 -0.87
C SER A 9 -9.57 3.77 -1.04
N HIS A 10 -9.47 3.27 -2.26
CA HIS A 10 -9.77 1.90 -2.66
C HIS A 10 -11.22 1.47 -2.37
N TYR A 11 -12.14 2.42 -2.26
CA TYR A 11 -13.56 2.10 -2.10
C TYR A 11 -14.21 1.76 -3.44
N LEU A 12 -14.98 0.67 -3.46
CA LEU A 12 -15.78 0.32 -4.62
C LEU A 12 -17.10 1.11 -4.60
N TYR A 13 -17.24 2.02 -5.56
CA TYR A 13 -18.52 2.62 -5.88
C TYR A 13 -19.20 1.74 -6.93
N GLY A 14 -20.41 1.26 -6.64
CA GLY A 14 -21.03 0.22 -7.45
C GLY A 14 -22.55 0.34 -7.52
N ASN A 15 -23.17 -0.73 -7.92
CA ASN A 15 -24.63 -0.86 -8.09
C ASN A 15 -25.12 -2.24 -7.62
N ASP A 16 -26.40 -2.54 -7.78
CA ASP A 16 -27.01 -3.79 -7.34
C ASP A 16 -26.48 -5.02 -8.09
N GLU A 17 -26.07 -4.89 -9.36
CA GLU A 17 -25.43 -6.00 -10.09
C GLU A 17 -24.13 -6.43 -9.38
N LEU A 18 -23.29 -5.47 -8.99
CA LEU A 18 -22.03 -5.75 -8.30
C LEU A 18 -22.24 -6.26 -6.88
N ARG A 19 -23.28 -5.78 -6.17
CA ARG A 19 -23.70 -6.33 -4.87
C ARG A 19 -24.19 -7.77 -5.00
N GLY A 20 -24.92 -8.09 -6.07
CA GLY A 20 -25.34 -9.46 -6.38
C GLY A 20 -24.19 -10.44 -6.55
N LEU A 21 -23.04 -9.97 -7.04
CA LEU A 21 -21.78 -10.73 -7.11
C LEU A 21 -21.02 -10.78 -5.77
N LYS A 22 -21.55 -10.20 -4.71
CA LYS A 22 -20.91 -10.06 -3.39
C LYS A 22 -19.59 -9.30 -3.42
N LEU A 23 -19.42 -8.38 -4.39
CA LEU A 23 -18.30 -7.46 -4.38
C LEU A 23 -18.46 -6.44 -3.24
N PRO A 24 -17.35 -5.91 -2.69
CA PRO A 24 -17.37 -5.04 -1.51
C PRO A 24 -17.78 -3.60 -1.88
N VAL A 25 -19.01 -3.45 -2.39
CA VAL A 25 -19.58 -2.14 -2.75
C VAL A 25 -19.84 -1.34 -1.48
N ILE A 26 -19.17 -0.20 -1.33
CA ILE A 26 -19.30 0.69 -0.17
C ILE A 26 -20.31 1.80 -0.46
N TYR A 27 -20.28 2.39 -1.66
CA TYR A 27 -21.15 3.49 -2.06
C TYR A 27 -21.82 3.20 -3.40
N GLU A 28 -22.93 3.93 -3.68
CA GLU A 28 -23.54 3.94 -5.00
C GLU A 28 -22.62 4.58 -6.04
N TYR A 29 -22.77 4.16 -7.31
CA TYR A 29 -22.06 4.77 -8.43
C TYR A 29 -23.02 5.55 -9.35
N PRO A 30 -22.86 6.88 -9.50
CA PRO A 30 -22.08 7.77 -8.65
C PRO A 30 -22.76 7.97 -7.30
N LEU A 31 -21.99 8.39 -6.29
CA LEU A 31 -22.54 8.87 -5.02
C LEU A 31 -23.03 10.31 -5.23
N GLU A 32 -24.26 10.61 -4.83
CA GLU A 32 -24.90 11.90 -5.03
C GLU A 32 -24.98 12.69 -3.72
N PHE A 33 -24.54 13.93 -3.77
CA PHE A 33 -24.69 14.94 -2.73
C PHE A 33 -25.44 16.16 -3.26
N LYS A 34 -25.76 17.09 -2.38
CA LYS A 34 -26.26 18.42 -2.73
C LYS A 34 -25.29 19.49 -2.27
N ASN A 35 -25.03 20.46 -3.13
CA ASN A 35 -24.30 21.65 -2.76
C ASN A 35 -25.14 22.57 -1.84
N PRO A 36 -24.60 23.66 -1.27
CA PRO A 36 -25.35 24.59 -0.44
C PRO A 36 -26.58 25.21 -1.10
N ASN A 37 -26.64 25.26 -2.43
CA ASN A 37 -27.78 25.76 -3.21
C ASN A 37 -28.84 24.68 -3.47
N GLY A 38 -28.62 23.44 -3.01
CA GLY A 38 -29.52 22.32 -3.25
C GLY A 38 -29.34 21.61 -4.59
N GLU A 39 -28.33 21.98 -5.38
CA GLU A 39 -28.02 21.40 -6.68
C GLU A 39 -27.22 20.10 -6.55
N PRO A 40 -27.37 19.11 -7.45
CA PRO A 40 -26.69 17.82 -7.33
C PRO A 40 -25.18 17.94 -7.57
N VAL A 41 -24.42 17.18 -6.79
CA VAL A 41 -22.98 16.95 -6.96
C VAL A 41 -22.73 15.45 -7.00
N PHE A 42 -22.09 14.99 -8.05
CA PHE A 42 -21.84 13.57 -8.30
C PHE A 42 -20.38 13.23 -8.00
N VAL A 43 -20.16 12.25 -7.12
CA VAL A 43 -18.84 11.77 -6.76
C VAL A 43 -18.65 10.36 -7.28
N MET A 44 -17.51 10.10 -7.92
CA MET A 44 -17.18 8.81 -8.52
C MET A 44 -15.75 8.38 -8.20
N GLU A 45 -15.55 7.08 -8.04
CA GLU A 45 -14.26 6.45 -7.83
C GLU A 45 -14.17 5.10 -8.56
N GLY A 46 -12.98 4.79 -9.08
CA GLY A 46 -12.71 3.59 -9.88
C GLY A 46 -12.16 2.40 -9.07
N TRP A 47 -12.51 2.26 -7.78
CA TRP A 47 -12.03 1.20 -6.89
C TRP A 47 -10.49 1.19 -6.75
N ALA A 48 -9.86 0.02 -6.94
CA ALA A 48 -8.42 -0.20 -6.73
C ALA A 48 -7.79 -0.89 -7.95
N TYR A 49 -6.50 -0.63 -8.17
CA TYR A 49 -5.65 -1.36 -9.13
C TYR A 49 -6.19 -1.40 -10.56
N SER A 50 -6.85 -0.33 -11.01
CA SER A 50 -7.49 -0.25 -12.33
C SER A 50 -8.55 -1.35 -12.59
N ALA A 51 -9.16 -1.89 -11.53
CA ALA A 51 -10.15 -2.95 -11.64
C ALA A 51 -11.52 -2.47 -12.11
N VAL A 52 -11.78 -1.15 -12.08
CA VAL A 52 -13.06 -0.55 -12.51
C VAL A 52 -12.82 0.64 -13.41
N VAL A 53 -13.58 0.70 -14.50
CA VAL A 53 -13.74 1.90 -15.33
C VAL A 53 -15.11 2.51 -15.07
N GLY A 54 -15.14 3.71 -14.52
CA GLY A 54 -16.37 4.44 -14.28
C GLY A 54 -16.88 5.15 -15.54
N ASP A 55 -18.03 4.75 -16.05
CA ASP A 55 -18.71 5.42 -17.17
C ASP A 55 -19.86 6.30 -16.64
N LEU A 56 -19.67 7.63 -16.72
CA LEU A 56 -20.64 8.62 -16.28
C LEU A 56 -20.98 9.58 -17.42
N GLY A 57 -22.21 9.50 -17.92
CA GLY A 57 -22.76 10.47 -18.84
C GLY A 57 -23.41 11.62 -18.07
N VAL A 58 -22.97 12.85 -18.31
CA VAL A 58 -23.51 14.06 -17.68
C VAL A 58 -24.07 15.00 -18.74
N LYS A 59 -25.24 15.55 -18.46
CA LYS A 59 -25.85 16.61 -19.27
C LYS A 59 -26.04 17.84 -18.39
N PHE A 60 -25.71 19.01 -18.90
CA PHE A 60 -25.93 20.30 -18.23
C PHE A 60 -27.13 21.01 -18.83
N SER A 61 -27.97 21.62 -17.98
CA SER A 61 -29.02 22.54 -18.40
C SER A 61 -28.43 23.89 -18.87
N PRO A 62 -29.22 24.79 -19.48
CA PRO A 62 -28.75 26.14 -19.79
C PRO A 62 -28.28 26.94 -18.56
N GLU A 63 -28.83 26.64 -17.39
CA GLU A 63 -28.46 27.24 -16.08
C GLU A 63 -27.21 26.57 -15.46
N GLY A 64 -26.62 25.58 -16.11
CA GLY A 64 -25.42 24.89 -15.63
C GLY A 64 -25.71 23.75 -14.66
N ILE A 65 -26.95 23.34 -14.44
CA ILE A 65 -27.30 22.25 -13.53
C ILE A 65 -27.03 20.89 -14.18
N ALA A 66 -26.23 20.07 -13.51
CA ALA A 66 -25.86 18.74 -13.98
C ALA A 66 -26.97 17.71 -13.76
N SER A 67 -27.14 16.81 -14.72
CA SER A 67 -27.99 15.61 -14.62
C SER A 67 -27.30 14.40 -15.20
N ILE A 68 -27.58 13.20 -14.67
CA ILE A 68 -26.96 11.95 -15.11
C ILE A 68 -27.79 11.32 -16.24
N THR A 69 -27.13 11.02 -17.36
CA THR A 69 -27.72 10.31 -18.51
C THR A 69 -27.26 8.86 -18.62
N ARG A 70 -26.10 8.53 -18.07
CA ARG A 70 -25.52 7.18 -18.00
C ARG A 70 -24.67 7.04 -16.74
N LYS A 71 -24.74 5.86 -16.09
CA LYS A 71 -23.97 5.55 -14.88
C LYS A 71 -23.69 4.06 -14.80
N ILE A 72 -22.50 3.64 -15.24
CA ILE A 72 -22.10 2.23 -15.24
C ILE A 72 -20.70 2.09 -14.67
N PRO A 73 -20.52 1.39 -13.53
CA PRO A 73 -19.21 1.02 -13.03
C PRO A 73 -18.79 -0.31 -13.70
N HIS A 74 -17.95 -0.26 -14.74
CA HIS A 74 -17.48 -1.44 -15.44
C HIS A 74 -16.35 -2.10 -14.66
N VAL A 75 -16.60 -3.25 -14.03
CA VAL A 75 -15.57 -4.09 -13.45
C VAL A 75 -14.88 -4.88 -14.56
N LEU A 76 -13.56 -4.70 -14.68
CA LEU A 76 -12.74 -5.41 -15.66
C LEU A 76 -12.40 -6.80 -15.14
N MET A 77 -12.79 -7.85 -15.86
CA MET A 77 -12.56 -9.24 -15.47
C MET A 77 -11.94 -10.04 -16.60
N SER A 78 -11.10 -11.01 -16.26
CA SER A 78 -10.57 -12.01 -17.20
C SER A 78 -11.39 -13.28 -17.13
N SER A 79 -11.70 -13.86 -18.29
CA SER A 79 -12.31 -15.18 -18.37
C SER A 79 -11.33 -16.34 -18.14
N HIS A 80 -10.02 -16.08 -18.16
CA HIS A 80 -9.02 -17.16 -18.13
C HIS A 80 -9.06 -17.99 -16.86
N LYS A 81 -9.30 -17.36 -15.70
CA LYS A 81 -9.33 -18.03 -14.41
C LYS A 81 -10.46 -17.50 -13.54
N LEU A 82 -11.57 -18.24 -13.50
CA LEU A 82 -12.68 -17.94 -12.61
C LEU A 82 -12.59 -18.77 -11.35
N GLN A 83 -12.60 -18.12 -10.20
CA GLN A 83 -12.54 -18.75 -8.90
C GLN A 83 -13.70 -18.29 -8.04
N VAL A 84 -14.23 -19.18 -7.21
CA VAL A 84 -15.23 -18.89 -6.17
C VAL A 84 -14.71 -19.36 -4.82
N LYS A 85 -15.17 -18.71 -3.75
CA LYS A 85 -14.94 -19.21 -2.39
C LYS A 85 -15.94 -20.32 -2.11
N ASN A 86 -15.44 -21.49 -1.70
CA ASN A 86 -16.27 -22.58 -1.21
C ASN A 86 -16.81 -22.28 0.21
N ALA A 87 -17.58 -23.20 0.79
CA ALA A 87 -18.18 -23.04 2.11
C ALA A 87 -17.14 -22.83 3.25
N GLU A 88 -15.93 -23.36 3.07
CA GLU A 88 -14.81 -23.19 4.01
C GLU A 88 -14.01 -21.88 3.76
N GLY A 89 -14.44 -21.05 2.79
CA GLY A 89 -13.79 -19.80 2.46
C GLY A 89 -12.52 -19.94 1.57
N LYS A 90 -12.23 -21.15 1.09
CA LYS A 90 -11.09 -21.44 0.19
C LYS A 90 -11.46 -21.15 -1.26
N TRP A 91 -10.55 -20.49 -1.99
CA TRP A 91 -10.73 -20.25 -3.41
C TRP A 91 -10.60 -21.56 -4.22
N THR A 92 -11.61 -21.86 -5.01
CA THR A 92 -11.69 -23.01 -5.93
C THR A 92 -11.92 -22.52 -7.36
N GLU A 93 -11.23 -23.11 -8.33
CA GLU A 93 -11.41 -22.77 -9.73
C GLU A 93 -12.68 -23.43 -10.28
N LEU A 94 -13.49 -22.64 -11.00
CA LEU A 94 -14.65 -23.16 -11.71
C LEU A 94 -14.22 -23.88 -12.98
N THR A 95 -14.79 -25.07 -13.19
CA THR A 95 -14.52 -25.91 -14.37
C THR A 95 -15.81 -26.38 -15.02
N GLY A 96 -15.71 -26.93 -16.25
CA GLY A 96 -16.85 -27.57 -16.93
C GLY A 96 -18.09 -26.67 -17.06
N ASP A 97 -19.25 -27.23 -16.77
CA ASP A 97 -20.55 -26.56 -16.92
C ASP A 97 -20.75 -25.41 -15.92
N GLU A 98 -20.20 -25.50 -14.72
CA GLU A 98 -20.25 -24.42 -13.73
C GLU A 98 -19.52 -23.18 -14.23
N ARG A 99 -18.33 -23.37 -14.81
CA ARG A 99 -17.56 -22.28 -15.42
C ARG A 99 -18.32 -21.64 -16.59
N LYS A 100 -18.91 -22.46 -17.47
CA LYS A 100 -19.71 -21.99 -18.61
C LYS A 100 -20.90 -21.15 -18.13
N LYS A 101 -21.68 -21.65 -17.18
CA LYS A 101 -22.82 -20.94 -16.60
C LYS A 101 -22.40 -19.61 -15.95
N ALA A 102 -21.29 -19.59 -15.24
CA ALA A 102 -20.76 -18.36 -14.63
C ALA A 102 -20.35 -17.34 -15.71
N LEU A 103 -19.67 -17.77 -16.78
CA LEU A 103 -19.32 -16.88 -17.90
C LEU A 103 -20.54 -16.31 -18.62
N ASP A 104 -21.55 -17.14 -18.88
CA ASP A 104 -22.80 -16.68 -19.52
C ASP A 104 -23.51 -15.64 -18.64
N THR A 105 -23.52 -15.86 -17.32
CA THR A 105 -24.06 -14.88 -16.36
C THR A 105 -23.27 -13.57 -16.41
N LEU A 106 -21.95 -13.62 -16.29
CA LEU A 106 -21.10 -12.41 -16.31
C LEU A 106 -21.25 -11.62 -17.60
N LYS A 107 -21.32 -12.29 -18.77
CA LYS A 107 -21.54 -11.66 -20.08
C LYS A 107 -22.89 -10.95 -20.22
N SER A 108 -23.90 -11.38 -19.46
CA SER A 108 -25.21 -10.73 -19.46
C SER A 108 -25.29 -9.47 -18.61
N MET A 109 -24.29 -9.23 -17.76
CA MET A 109 -24.25 -8.09 -16.83
C MET A 109 -23.70 -6.84 -17.51
N LYS A 110 -24.33 -5.69 -17.29
CA LYS A 110 -23.89 -4.40 -17.86
C LYS A 110 -22.64 -3.87 -17.15
N SER A 111 -22.49 -4.18 -15.88
CA SER A 111 -21.38 -3.70 -15.05
C SER A 111 -20.13 -4.61 -15.10
N ILE A 112 -20.11 -5.59 -15.99
CA ILE A 112 -18.95 -6.46 -16.21
C ILE A 112 -18.42 -6.27 -17.61
N SER A 113 -17.13 -5.97 -17.73
CA SER A 113 -16.35 -6.00 -18.96
C SER A 113 -15.44 -7.24 -18.92
N LEU A 114 -15.73 -8.20 -19.79
CA LEU A 114 -15.05 -9.50 -19.76
C LEU A 114 -14.13 -9.65 -20.97
N ASP A 115 -12.81 -9.77 -20.72
CA ASP A 115 -11.77 -9.95 -21.75
C ASP A 115 -11.78 -8.87 -22.85
N ASP A 116 -12.10 -7.64 -22.50
CA ASP A 116 -12.05 -6.53 -23.45
C ASP A 116 -10.60 -6.15 -23.75
N HIS A 117 -10.26 -6.15 -25.04
CA HIS A 117 -8.95 -5.78 -25.56
C HIS A 117 -9.04 -4.66 -26.58
N ASP A 118 -8.14 -3.69 -26.47
CA ASP A 118 -7.90 -2.69 -27.50
C ASP A 118 -6.63 -3.01 -28.29
N ALA A 119 -6.78 -3.34 -29.58
CA ALA A 119 -5.67 -3.79 -30.43
C ALA A 119 -4.54 -2.75 -30.57
N LYS A 120 -4.86 -1.44 -30.50
CA LYS A 120 -3.82 -0.38 -30.57
C LYS A 120 -3.04 -0.33 -29.26
N THR A 121 -3.72 -0.45 -28.15
CA THR A 121 -3.10 -0.52 -26.82
C THR A 121 -2.23 -1.77 -26.69
N ASP A 122 -2.70 -2.93 -27.15
CA ASP A 122 -1.92 -4.19 -27.14
C ASP A 122 -0.65 -4.06 -28.00
N MET A 123 -0.74 -3.44 -29.19
CA MET A 123 0.44 -3.16 -30.02
C MET A 123 1.42 -2.22 -29.34
N LEU A 124 0.94 -1.18 -28.65
CA LEU A 124 1.78 -0.24 -27.92
C LEU A 124 2.49 -0.92 -26.74
N ILE A 125 1.76 -1.71 -25.96
CA ILE A 125 2.31 -2.47 -24.84
C ILE A 125 3.32 -3.50 -25.32
N SER A 126 3.02 -4.25 -26.39
CA SER A 126 3.91 -5.29 -26.92
C SER A 126 5.26 -4.75 -27.37
N LYS A 127 5.31 -3.52 -27.85
CA LYS A 127 6.56 -2.85 -28.23
C LYS A 127 7.57 -2.75 -27.08
N TYR A 128 7.07 -2.55 -25.85
CA TYR A 128 7.92 -2.41 -24.66
C TYR A 128 8.02 -3.69 -23.84
N LYS A 129 7.09 -4.63 -24.03
CA LYS A 129 6.98 -5.84 -23.23
C LYS A 129 8.21 -6.73 -23.36
N SER A 130 8.71 -6.93 -24.55
CA SER A 130 9.87 -7.80 -24.80
C SER A 130 11.14 -7.31 -24.08
N GLU A 131 11.40 -6.01 -24.12
CA GLU A 131 12.53 -5.41 -23.42
C GLU A 131 12.34 -5.44 -21.91
N LYS A 132 11.15 -5.07 -21.44
CA LYS A 132 10.79 -5.21 -20.03
C LYS A 132 10.95 -6.65 -19.54
N ASP A 133 10.44 -7.64 -20.29
CA ASP A 133 10.48 -9.04 -19.90
C ASP A 133 11.93 -9.58 -19.90
N ARG A 134 12.79 -9.12 -20.81
CA ARG A 134 14.22 -9.42 -20.80
C ARG A 134 14.90 -8.90 -19.55
N LEU A 135 14.74 -7.61 -19.24
CA LEU A 135 15.30 -6.99 -18.04
C LEU A 135 14.76 -7.61 -16.77
N ALA A 136 13.47 -7.93 -16.76
CA ALA A 136 12.79 -8.51 -15.62
C ALA A 136 13.38 -9.86 -15.17
N GLN A 137 13.96 -10.63 -16.10
CA GLN A 137 14.57 -11.95 -15.83
C GLN A 137 16.06 -11.87 -15.44
N GLU A 138 16.66 -10.69 -15.49
CA GLU A 138 18.05 -10.53 -15.08
C GLU A 138 18.20 -10.78 -13.59
N ILE A 139 19.13 -11.66 -13.21
CA ILE A 139 19.40 -12.03 -11.82
C ILE A 139 20.24 -10.91 -11.17
N VAL A 140 19.70 -10.31 -10.11
CA VAL A 140 20.36 -9.23 -9.35
C VAL A 140 20.98 -9.72 -8.04
N GLY A 141 20.66 -10.94 -7.62
CA GLY A 141 21.21 -11.52 -6.41
C GLY A 141 20.69 -12.93 -6.13
N VAL A 142 21.13 -13.47 -5.00
CA VAL A 142 20.70 -14.78 -4.51
C VAL A 142 20.37 -14.67 -3.03
N ILE A 143 19.20 -15.14 -2.65
CA ILE A 143 18.79 -15.28 -1.24
C ILE A 143 19.06 -16.71 -0.80
N THR A 144 19.85 -16.86 0.25
CA THR A 144 20.11 -18.14 0.89
C THR A 144 19.30 -18.26 2.19
N GLY A 145 18.96 -19.48 2.59
CA GLY A 145 18.19 -19.75 3.80
C GLY A 145 16.71 -19.96 3.56
N SER A 146 15.88 -19.53 4.50
CA SER A 146 14.42 -19.70 4.46
C SER A 146 13.70 -18.53 3.81
N ALA A 147 12.45 -18.74 3.38
CA ALA A 147 11.58 -17.68 2.95
C ALA A 147 11.37 -16.63 4.07
N MET A 148 11.37 -15.36 3.70
CA MET A 148 11.12 -14.24 4.61
C MET A 148 9.68 -13.76 4.42
N PRO A 149 8.76 -14.02 5.37
CA PRO A 149 7.39 -13.53 5.32
C PRO A 149 7.32 -12.01 5.21
N GLY A 150 6.45 -11.53 4.32
CA GLY A 150 6.20 -10.12 4.05
C GLY A 150 4.75 -9.86 3.68
N GLY A 151 4.50 -8.81 2.90
CA GLY A 151 3.17 -8.48 2.40
C GLY A 151 2.15 -8.12 3.49
N SER A 152 0.89 -8.01 3.09
CA SER A 152 -0.17 -7.46 3.95
C SER A 152 -0.53 -8.34 5.16
N ALA A 153 -0.39 -9.66 5.04
CA ALA A 153 -0.73 -10.61 6.10
C ALA A 153 0.23 -10.56 7.31
N ASN A 154 1.49 -10.16 7.07
CA ASN A 154 2.55 -10.23 8.08
C ASN A 154 2.98 -8.87 8.64
N ARG A 155 2.22 -7.79 8.42
CA ARG A 155 2.64 -6.42 8.77
C ARG A 155 2.77 -6.18 10.27
N ILE A 156 1.97 -6.84 11.09
CA ILE A 156 1.97 -6.68 12.55
C ILE A 156 2.31 -8.02 13.18
N PRO A 157 3.33 -8.07 14.07
CA PRO A 157 3.67 -9.29 14.83
C PRO A 157 2.50 -9.80 15.65
N ASN A 158 2.45 -11.11 15.90
CA ASN A 158 1.50 -11.77 16.81
C ASN A 158 0.00 -11.56 16.51
N LYS A 159 -0.36 -11.01 15.34
CA LYS A 159 -1.76 -10.97 14.91
C LYS A 159 -2.22 -12.32 14.37
N ALA A 160 -3.51 -12.62 14.54
CA ALA A 160 -4.11 -13.86 14.02
C ALA A 160 -3.85 -13.99 12.50
N GLY A 161 -3.21 -15.09 12.10
CA GLY A 161 -2.85 -15.36 10.71
C GLY A 161 -1.57 -14.68 10.20
N SER A 162 -0.85 -13.93 11.06
CA SER A 162 0.46 -13.38 10.74
C SER A 162 1.59 -14.27 11.28
N ASN A 163 2.80 -14.08 10.72
CA ASN A 163 4.02 -14.60 11.33
C ASN A 163 4.18 -14.00 12.74
N PRO A 164 4.54 -14.80 13.77
CA PRO A 164 4.76 -14.29 15.14
C PRO A 164 5.77 -13.14 15.22
N GLU A 165 6.80 -13.16 14.38
CA GLU A 165 7.81 -12.10 14.30
C GLU A 165 7.39 -10.94 13.35
N GLY A 166 6.21 -11.02 12.77
CA GLY A 166 5.74 -10.06 11.78
C GLY A 166 6.45 -10.19 10.43
N SER A 167 6.72 -9.06 9.78
CA SER A 167 7.34 -9.03 8.45
C SER A 167 8.87 -9.15 8.52
N ILE A 168 9.39 -10.37 8.43
CA ILE A 168 10.83 -10.62 8.33
C ILE A 168 11.40 -9.94 7.06
N ALA A 169 10.64 -9.95 5.95
CA ALA A 169 11.03 -9.27 4.72
C ALA A 169 11.22 -7.75 4.94
N THR A 170 10.34 -7.10 5.70
CA THR A 170 10.51 -5.66 5.99
C THR A 170 11.71 -5.38 6.88
N ARG A 171 11.98 -6.24 7.85
CA ARG A 171 13.20 -6.15 8.68
C ARG A 171 14.45 -6.31 7.81
N PHE A 172 14.47 -7.29 6.92
CA PHE A 172 15.58 -7.49 5.99
C PHE A 172 15.81 -6.25 5.08
N ILE A 173 14.75 -5.62 4.58
CA ILE A 173 14.89 -4.38 3.82
C ILE A 173 15.43 -3.24 4.69
N ALA A 174 14.99 -3.10 5.94
CA ALA A 174 15.56 -2.12 6.86
C ALA A 174 17.06 -2.36 7.11
N GLU A 175 17.49 -3.62 7.24
CA GLU A 175 18.90 -4.02 7.35
C GLU A 175 19.68 -3.70 6.09
N THR A 176 19.10 -3.94 4.91
CA THR A 176 19.71 -3.58 3.62
C THR A 176 19.93 -2.06 3.52
N MET A 177 18.94 -1.25 3.90
CA MET A 177 19.07 0.20 3.96
C MET A 177 20.16 0.65 4.95
N TYR A 178 20.22 0.00 6.11
CA TYR A 178 21.23 0.28 7.14
C TYR A 178 22.64 0.00 6.63
N ASN A 179 22.83 -1.10 5.91
CA ASN A 179 24.11 -1.48 5.32
C ASN A 179 24.51 -0.57 4.16
N GLU A 180 23.54 -0.13 3.34
CA GLU A 180 23.79 0.78 2.21
C GLU A 180 24.20 2.18 2.69
N LEU A 181 23.47 2.73 3.67
CA LEU A 181 23.70 4.06 4.20
C LEU A 181 24.94 4.19 5.11
N LYS A 182 25.60 3.12 5.47
CA LYS A 182 26.87 2.98 6.26
C LYS A 182 27.05 3.90 7.46
N THR A 183 26.72 5.18 7.33
CA THR A 183 26.93 6.23 8.33
C THR A 183 25.76 6.39 9.31
N VAL A 184 24.57 5.87 9.00
CA VAL A 184 23.40 5.99 9.89
C VAL A 184 23.55 5.15 11.15
N ASP A 185 23.02 5.64 12.26
CA ASP A 185 22.99 4.89 13.53
C ASP A 185 21.88 3.81 13.51
N LEU A 186 20.79 4.10 12.79
CA LEU A 186 19.64 3.19 12.65
C LEU A 186 18.83 3.51 11.38
N THR A 187 17.97 2.58 10.99
CA THR A 187 16.99 2.78 9.91
C THR A 187 15.58 2.42 10.37
N ILE A 188 14.57 3.06 9.77
CA ILE A 188 13.16 2.77 9.98
C ILE A 188 12.48 2.58 8.61
N GLN A 189 11.80 1.46 8.44
CA GLN A 189 11.03 1.08 7.25
C GLN A 189 9.60 0.75 7.64
N ASN A 190 8.62 1.28 6.91
CA ASN A 190 7.21 0.94 7.07
C ASN A 190 6.90 -0.43 6.45
N ALA A 191 6.08 -1.23 7.11
CA ALA A 191 5.70 -2.58 6.64
C ALA A 191 5.02 -2.56 5.27
N GLY A 192 4.24 -1.52 4.97
CA GLY A 192 3.55 -1.33 3.70
C GLY A 192 4.47 -1.10 2.51
N GLY A 193 5.71 -0.70 2.75
CA GLY A 193 6.73 -0.56 1.71
C GLY A 193 7.18 -1.89 1.11
N VAL A 194 7.01 -3.00 1.83
CA VAL A 194 7.37 -4.35 1.38
C VAL A 194 6.09 -5.15 1.10
N ARG A 195 5.85 -5.49 -0.16
CA ARG A 195 4.55 -5.93 -0.67
C ARG A 195 4.36 -7.44 -0.79
N ALA A 196 5.44 -8.21 -0.72
CA ALA A 196 5.42 -9.66 -0.88
C ALA A 196 6.46 -10.33 0.01
N ASP A 197 6.37 -11.65 0.12
CA ASP A 197 7.41 -12.50 0.71
C ASP A 197 8.68 -12.45 -0.16
N ILE A 198 9.85 -12.59 0.46
CA ILE A 198 11.11 -12.78 -0.25
C ILE A 198 11.48 -14.26 -0.16
N LEU A 199 11.52 -14.92 -1.31
CA LEU A 199 11.75 -16.35 -1.40
C LEU A 199 13.25 -16.66 -1.58
N PRO A 200 13.73 -17.82 -1.09
CA PRO A 200 15.10 -18.26 -1.35
C PRO A 200 15.30 -18.62 -2.81
N GLY A 201 16.53 -18.47 -3.29
CA GLY A 201 16.92 -18.73 -4.66
C GLY A 201 17.38 -17.48 -5.40
N ASN A 202 17.41 -17.56 -6.72
CA ASN A 202 17.75 -16.42 -7.56
C ASN A 202 16.69 -15.32 -7.42
N VAL A 203 17.14 -14.09 -7.23
CA VAL A 203 16.31 -12.90 -7.23
C VAL A 203 16.52 -12.15 -8.52
N THR A 204 15.45 -11.97 -9.27
CA THR A 204 15.45 -11.19 -10.52
C THR A 204 15.04 -9.74 -10.26
N PHE A 205 15.21 -8.85 -11.25
CA PHE A 205 14.64 -7.51 -11.18
C PHE A 205 13.13 -7.54 -10.98
N ASN A 206 12.41 -8.49 -11.61
CA ASN A 206 10.98 -8.63 -11.42
C ASN A 206 10.61 -8.96 -9.97
N ASP A 207 11.37 -9.82 -9.32
CA ASP A 207 11.17 -10.16 -7.90
C ASP A 207 11.41 -8.92 -7.04
N ALA A 208 12.50 -8.18 -7.29
CA ALA A 208 12.81 -6.94 -6.57
C ALA A 208 11.67 -5.93 -6.69
N TYR A 209 11.13 -5.68 -7.89
CA TYR A 209 9.97 -4.81 -8.09
C TYR A 209 8.67 -5.39 -7.53
N THR A 210 8.56 -6.71 -7.36
CA THR A 210 7.39 -7.34 -6.74
C THR A 210 7.34 -7.07 -5.24
N PHE A 211 8.45 -7.19 -4.54
CA PHE A 211 8.47 -6.89 -3.11
C PHE A 211 8.75 -5.42 -2.77
N LEU A 212 9.41 -4.64 -3.65
CA LEU A 212 9.66 -3.19 -3.52
C LEU A 212 9.18 -2.41 -4.75
N PRO A 213 7.85 -2.31 -5.01
CA PRO A 213 7.34 -1.70 -6.25
C PRO A 213 7.47 -0.17 -6.28
N PHE A 214 7.77 0.46 -5.16
CA PHE A 214 7.83 1.91 -5.06
C PHE A 214 9.28 2.38 -5.31
N GLY A 215 9.47 3.30 -6.24
CA GLY A 215 10.78 3.90 -6.53
C GLY A 215 11.25 4.90 -5.45
N ASN A 216 11.12 4.52 -4.17
CA ASN A 216 11.51 5.38 -3.07
C ASN A 216 13.02 5.56 -3.00
N THR A 217 13.47 6.81 -2.93
CA THR A 217 14.84 7.17 -2.56
C THR A 217 15.04 7.07 -1.05
N LEU A 218 16.31 7.02 -0.62
CA LEU A 218 16.66 6.99 0.80
C LEU A 218 16.91 8.41 1.32
N TYR A 219 16.44 8.67 2.53
CA TYR A 219 16.62 9.93 3.26
C TYR A 219 17.31 9.68 4.59
N THR A 220 18.03 10.68 5.07
CA THR A 220 18.65 10.64 6.40
C THR A 220 18.30 11.89 7.19
N TYR A 221 18.00 11.70 8.48
CA TYR A 221 17.71 12.76 9.43
C TYR A 221 18.63 12.67 10.62
N LYS A 222 19.18 13.81 11.06
CA LYS A 222 19.87 13.92 12.34
C LYS A 222 18.88 14.42 13.38
N MET A 223 18.46 13.55 14.30
CA MET A 223 17.39 13.83 15.25
C MET A 223 17.70 13.29 16.65
N GLU A 224 17.10 13.88 17.67
CA GLU A 224 17.25 13.46 19.06
C GLU A 224 16.54 12.12 19.31
N GLY A 225 17.01 11.34 20.29
CA GLY A 225 16.42 10.04 20.62
C GLY A 225 14.97 10.14 21.06
N SER A 226 14.58 11.23 21.71
CA SER A 226 13.19 11.54 22.04
C SER A 226 12.30 11.61 20.77
N LEU A 227 12.80 12.20 19.69
CA LEU A 227 12.10 12.27 18.40
C LEU A 227 12.07 10.91 17.70
N VAL A 228 13.11 10.08 17.84
CA VAL A 228 13.09 8.68 17.32
C VAL A 228 11.96 7.88 18.00
N LYS A 229 11.84 7.98 19.32
CA LYS A 229 10.72 7.37 20.06
C LYS A 229 9.37 7.90 19.56
N GLN A 230 9.25 9.21 19.31
CA GLN A 230 8.00 9.79 18.82
C GLN A 230 7.66 9.29 17.41
N VAL A 231 8.64 9.08 16.52
CA VAL A 231 8.43 8.47 15.20
C VAL A 231 7.84 7.07 15.33
N LEU A 232 8.34 6.24 16.25
CA LEU A 232 7.80 4.89 16.48
C LEU A 232 6.36 4.96 17.03
N GLU A 233 6.09 5.86 17.97
CA GLU A 233 4.73 6.07 18.52
C GLU A 233 3.75 6.55 17.45
N ASP A 234 4.15 7.52 16.62
CA ASP A 234 3.35 8.04 15.50
C ASP A 234 2.94 6.91 14.54
N ALA A 235 3.91 6.07 14.17
CA ALA A 235 3.73 4.94 13.27
C ALA A 235 2.82 3.86 13.85
N MET A 236 3.02 3.50 15.12
CA MET A 236 2.20 2.49 15.82
C MET A 236 0.77 2.99 16.05
N GLN A 237 0.59 4.27 16.40
CA GLN A 237 -0.75 4.84 16.52
C GLN A 237 -1.51 4.74 15.19
N PHE A 238 -0.86 5.09 14.09
CA PHE A 238 -1.49 5.00 12.76
C PHE A 238 -1.74 3.54 12.36
N ALA A 239 -0.79 2.64 12.61
CA ALA A 239 -0.90 1.24 12.22
C ALA A 239 -1.99 0.47 12.97
N LEU A 240 -2.19 0.78 14.26
CA LEU A 240 -3.05 0.01 15.15
C LEU A 240 -4.44 0.63 15.34
N VAL A 241 -4.60 1.94 15.09
CA VAL A 241 -5.84 2.67 15.40
C VAL A 241 -6.34 3.52 14.24
N ASP A 242 -5.52 4.47 13.73
CA ASP A 242 -6.01 5.57 12.91
C ASP A 242 -6.11 5.23 11.42
N GLY A 243 -5.37 4.23 10.94
CA GLY A 243 -5.22 4.02 9.50
C GLY A 243 -4.85 2.60 9.08
N SER A 244 -3.72 2.45 8.39
CA SER A 244 -3.31 1.20 7.76
C SER A 244 -2.19 0.50 8.51
N THR A 245 -2.33 -0.83 8.70
CA THR A 245 -1.26 -1.71 9.21
C THR A 245 0.07 -1.58 8.45
N GLY A 246 0.04 -1.01 7.23
CA GLY A 246 1.23 -0.70 6.45
C GLY A 246 2.19 0.28 7.13
N ALA A 247 1.69 1.09 8.05
CA ALA A 247 2.51 2.03 8.83
C ALA A 247 3.41 1.36 9.87
N PHE A 248 3.14 0.10 10.25
CA PHE A 248 3.88 -0.55 11.35
C PHE A 248 5.41 -0.51 11.10
N PRO A 249 6.18 0.02 12.07
CA PRO A 249 7.61 0.30 11.87
C PRO A 249 8.48 -0.93 12.08
N TYR A 250 9.41 -1.16 11.17
CA TYR A 250 10.52 -2.10 11.31
C TYR A 250 11.84 -1.33 11.23
N GLY A 251 12.87 -1.80 11.90
CA GLY A 251 14.15 -1.09 11.92
C GLY A 251 15.36 -2.02 11.92
N ALA A 252 16.50 -1.42 11.59
CA ALA A 252 17.83 -2.01 11.80
C ALA A 252 18.71 -1.02 12.56
N GLY A 253 19.66 -1.53 13.36
CA GLY A 253 20.40 -0.71 14.32
C GLY A 253 19.56 -0.19 15.49
N ILE A 254 18.29 -0.54 15.53
CA ILE A 254 17.31 -0.23 16.57
C ILE A 254 16.49 -1.47 16.89
N ARG A 255 16.15 -1.68 18.16
CA ARG A 255 15.13 -2.64 18.60
C ARG A 255 14.26 -2.01 19.67
N TYR A 256 13.02 -2.43 19.76
CA TYR A 256 12.08 -1.88 20.72
C TYR A 256 11.04 -2.92 21.14
N GLU A 257 10.49 -2.71 22.32
CA GLU A 257 9.31 -3.39 22.83
C GLU A 257 8.17 -2.41 22.95
N ALA A 258 6.98 -2.85 22.57
CA ALA A 258 5.78 -2.01 22.61
C ALA A 258 4.54 -2.83 22.93
N ASN A 259 3.60 -2.23 23.64
CA ASN A 259 2.29 -2.79 23.91
C ASN A 259 1.29 -2.43 22.81
N GLU A 260 0.38 -3.30 22.48
CA GLU A 260 -0.71 -3.00 21.53
C GLU A 260 -1.63 -1.89 22.08
N THR A 261 -1.91 -1.92 23.38
CA THR A 261 -2.68 -0.88 24.08
C THR A 261 -1.73 0.13 24.74
N PRO A 262 -1.96 1.44 24.55
CA PRO A 262 -1.14 2.46 25.19
C PRO A 262 -1.31 2.45 26.72
N ASN A 263 -0.28 2.90 27.43
CA ASN A 263 -0.33 3.12 28.87
C ASN A 263 -1.16 4.37 29.24
N ALA A 264 -1.24 4.71 30.52
CA ALA A 264 -2.00 5.86 31.01
C ALA A 264 -1.53 7.21 30.43
N GLU A 265 -0.29 7.29 29.93
CA GLU A 265 0.29 8.48 29.30
C GLU A 265 0.08 8.48 27.78
N GLY A 266 -0.64 7.50 27.21
CA GLY A 266 -0.87 7.36 25.80
C GLY A 266 0.31 6.81 25.01
N LYS A 267 1.30 6.18 25.69
CA LYS A 267 2.51 5.61 25.07
C LYS A 267 2.43 4.10 24.97
N ARG A 268 2.92 3.56 23.84
CA ARG A 268 3.02 2.12 23.60
C ARG A 268 4.41 1.57 23.86
N LEU A 269 5.44 2.37 23.65
CA LEU A 269 6.84 1.95 23.83
C LEU A 269 7.13 1.60 25.29
N VAL A 270 7.68 0.41 25.52
CA VAL A 270 8.19 -0.08 26.80
C VAL A 270 9.68 0.18 26.88
N SER A 271 10.42 -0.19 25.83
CA SER A 271 11.86 0.02 25.73
C SER A 271 12.27 0.31 24.29
N VAL A 272 13.34 1.08 24.12
CA VAL A 272 14.00 1.32 22.84
C VAL A 272 15.49 1.28 23.06
N GLU A 273 16.19 0.47 22.26
CA GLU A 273 17.65 0.34 22.30
C GLU A 273 18.24 0.56 20.91
N VAL A 274 19.43 1.11 20.85
CA VAL A 274 20.21 1.35 19.64
C VAL A 274 21.51 0.58 19.70
N LEU A 275 21.92 -0.01 18.58
CA LEU A 275 23.17 -0.74 18.47
C LEU A 275 24.36 0.24 18.46
N ASN A 276 25.20 0.21 19.47
CA ASN A 276 26.45 0.92 19.45
C ASN A 276 27.45 0.23 18.49
N LYS A 277 27.77 0.90 17.38
CA LYS A 277 28.62 0.34 16.32
C LYS A 277 30.05 0.05 16.76
N GLN A 278 30.54 0.74 17.78
CA GLN A 278 31.92 0.57 18.28
C GLN A 278 32.03 -0.63 19.21
N THR A 279 31.07 -0.75 20.16
CA THR A 279 31.08 -1.81 21.16
C THR A 279 30.30 -3.05 20.74
N GLN A 280 29.48 -2.97 19.70
CA GLN A 280 28.53 -4.00 19.25
C GLN A 280 27.53 -4.40 20.36
N GLN A 281 27.25 -3.48 21.28
CA GLN A 281 26.30 -3.68 22.37
C GLN A 281 25.02 -2.90 22.12
N TRP A 282 23.89 -3.43 22.53
CA TRP A 282 22.63 -2.73 22.58
C TRP A 282 22.57 -1.83 23.80
N GLU A 283 22.32 -0.57 23.59
CA GLU A 283 22.25 0.46 24.61
C GLU A 283 20.88 1.13 24.61
N PRO A 284 20.27 1.43 25.76
CA PRO A 284 19.06 2.23 25.81
C PRO A 284 19.25 3.54 25.02
N ILE A 285 18.24 3.92 24.22
CA ILE A 285 18.30 5.17 23.47
C ILE A 285 18.33 6.37 24.43
N ASP A 286 19.30 7.25 24.24
CA ASP A 286 19.40 8.50 25.00
C ASP A 286 18.54 9.59 24.33
N ASP A 287 17.57 10.14 25.06
CA ASP A 287 16.62 11.11 24.58
C ASP A 287 17.27 12.40 24.06
N ASN A 288 18.42 12.78 24.62
CA ASN A 288 19.13 14.02 24.29
C ASN A 288 20.25 13.83 23.25
N LYS A 289 20.68 12.61 23.03
CA LYS A 289 21.70 12.28 22.03
C LYS A 289 21.08 12.35 20.64
N ARG A 290 21.85 12.89 19.69
CA ARG A 290 21.43 12.91 18.28
C ARG A 290 21.90 11.67 17.53
N TYR A 291 20.97 11.05 16.82
CA TYR A 291 21.17 9.88 15.98
C TYR A 291 20.96 10.25 14.52
N LEU A 292 21.73 9.66 13.62
CA LEU A 292 21.50 9.73 12.19
C LEU A 292 20.57 8.59 11.78
N VAL A 293 19.34 8.91 11.39
CA VAL A 293 18.27 7.97 11.11
C VAL A 293 18.05 7.89 9.61
N GLY A 294 18.11 6.67 9.03
CA GLY A 294 17.80 6.41 7.63
C GLY A 294 16.35 5.96 7.44
N THR A 295 15.69 6.39 6.37
CA THR A 295 14.35 5.93 5.99
C THR A 295 14.09 6.12 4.50
N ASN A 296 12.97 5.63 3.99
CA ASN A 296 12.54 5.85 2.62
C ASN A 296 11.80 7.18 2.43
N ALA A 297 11.76 7.70 1.18
CA ALA A 297 11.16 8.99 0.84
C ALA A 297 9.69 9.13 1.26
N TYR A 298 8.89 8.05 1.16
CA TYR A 298 7.48 8.05 1.53
C TYR A 298 7.29 8.30 3.02
N VAL A 299 8.02 7.56 3.85
CA VAL A 299 8.02 7.73 5.31
C VAL A 299 8.62 9.07 5.71
N ALA A 300 9.72 9.49 5.08
CA ALA A 300 10.37 10.77 5.31
C ALA A 300 9.41 11.95 5.14
N SER A 301 8.52 11.89 4.16
CA SER A 301 7.52 12.95 3.89
C SER A 301 6.35 12.98 4.89
N GLY A 302 6.33 12.12 5.90
CA GLY A 302 5.29 12.06 6.93
C GLY A 302 4.05 11.26 6.55
N LYS A 303 4.10 10.49 5.46
CA LYS A 303 3.04 9.56 5.05
C LYS A 303 2.91 8.42 6.06
N ASP A 304 1.82 7.65 5.97
CA ASP A 304 1.51 6.56 6.91
C ASP A 304 1.56 6.98 8.39
N GLY A 305 1.18 8.24 8.68
CA GLY A 305 1.13 8.75 10.05
C GLY A 305 2.48 9.12 10.68
N TYR A 306 3.60 9.02 9.97
CA TYR A 306 4.95 9.40 10.45
C TYR A 306 5.10 10.94 10.58
N LYS A 307 4.22 11.55 11.38
CA LYS A 307 4.05 13.02 11.51
C LYS A 307 5.35 13.73 11.92
N THR A 308 6.14 13.10 12.78
CA THR A 308 7.42 13.66 13.25
C THR A 308 8.43 13.78 12.12
N PHE A 309 8.56 12.79 11.24
CA PHE A 309 9.39 12.91 10.04
C PHE A 309 8.85 14.00 9.09
N GLY A 310 7.54 14.07 8.86
CA GLY A 310 6.94 15.09 8.00
C GLY A 310 7.22 16.52 8.45
N LYS A 311 7.28 16.78 9.76
CA LYS A 311 7.66 18.08 10.31
C LYS A 311 9.13 18.42 9.98
N LEU A 312 10.03 17.46 10.11
CA LEU A 312 11.45 17.64 9.80
C LEU A 312 11.68 17.82 8.30
N PHE A 313 10.95 17.09 7.46
CA PHE A 313 11.01 17.19 6.02
C PHE A 313 10.65 18.60 5.54
N ASN A 314 9.57 19.16 6.04
CA ASN A 314 9.13 20.52 5.71
C ASN A 314 10.14 21.60 6.13
N ILE A 315 10.80 21.44 7.28
CA ILE A 315 11.86 22.36 7.74
C ILE A 315 13.07 22.29 6.78
N SER A 316 13.46 21.11 6.31
CA SER A 316 14.57 20.93 5.37
C SER A 316 14.30 21.59 4.01
N LEU A 317 13.06 21.56 3.51
CA LEU A 317 12.65 22.22 2.27
C LEU A 317 12.68 23.76 2.38
N ILE A 318 12.40 24.30 3.56
CA ILE A 318 12.45 25.76 3.80
C ILE A 318 13.90 26.28 3.86
N GLN A 319 14.85 25.45 4.30
CA GLN A 319 16.26 25.84 4.40
C GLN A 319 17.02 25.82 3.06
N PHE A 320 16.47 25.17 2.01
CA PHE A 320 17.05 25.10 0.69
C PHE A 320 16.02 25.45 -0.41
N PRO A 321 15.64 26.74 -0.54
CA PRO A 321 14.62 27.13 -1.52
C PRO A 321 15.11 27.16 -2.99
N ASN A 322 16.35 26.76 -3.28
CA ASN A 322 16.92 26.80 -4.62
C ASN A 322 17.81 25.57 -4.88
N PHE A 323 17.21 24.47 -5.34
CA PHE A 323 17.86 23.50 -6.22
C PHE A 323 16.83 22.97 -7.21
#